data_8c30f8136f07ed58ec1d584b52d65afa
#
_entry.id   8c30f8136f07ed58ec1d584b52d65afa
#
_cell.length_a   1.000
_cell.length_b   1.000
_cell.length_c   1.000
_cell.angle_alpha   90.00
_cell.angle_beta   90.00
_cell.angle_gamma   90.00
#
_symmetry.space_group_name_H-M   'P 1'
#
loop_
_entity.id
_entity.type
_entity.pdbx_description
1 polymer ?
#
loop_
_entity_poly.entity_id
_entity_poly.type
_entity_poly.pdbx_seq_one_letter_code
_entity_poly.pdbx_strand_id
1 'polypeptide(L)'
;MPRKRELGPLDQRRRVARCEACAIRKIKCAGGTPCDACNRRGKACKRRSTEPARAVFVFYEEADDAALILSRVSRDMETIFIDQFFAFLSCNQFAPCPESLGATLLPLVRQSSVLSLVAGAIGALHASRHCSSASYSRAESPQFKALQLYSRTIESLKDALMDQKVSGRDDVLWATFLSGIFELMIDHSGDGWANHMLHGTSRLLQAAHPETSVSSPRKIFNQVFRMFEANRAMVYGGETILDSGGWAIVDTNELPHVAKWDALNTISSLMVQISKFNARFYGYVTELISRDNGDPVLESFGAEAAEIQKRLFQLRDTLLQIEMEDTRHETIPTNLALVYCFYMVIALFNTFDYYACWQLAQTPRLHRLELSACVDQIVRRASVILNTAGGPGLLLLIPLGVAGTRSWQDGQKTSVLALLDRVNVQGFVVANRIKHDLHAYWSLKRS
;
A
#
# COMPACT_ATOMS: atom_id res chain seq x y z
N MET A 1 14.73 -31.66 -13.49
CA MET A 1 14.69 -30.53 -14.44
C MET A 1 13.51 -29.65 -14.08
N PRO A 2 13.67 -28.38 -13.74
CA PRO A 2 12.54 -27.51 -13.38
C PRO A 2 11.76 -27.14 -14.64
N ARG A 3 10.45 -27.36 -14.62
CA ARG A 3 9.52 -26.96 -15.70
C ARG A 3 9.54 -25.43 -15.82
N LYS A 4 9.84 -24.93 -17.02
CA LYS A 4 9.69 -23.51 -17.35
C LYS A 4 8.21 -23.12 -17.19
N ARG A 5 7.91 -22.17 -16.29
CA ARG A 5 6.59 -21.55 -16.19
C ARG A 5 6.25 -20.89 -17.52
N GLU A 6 5.16 -21.29 -18.15
CA GLU A 6 4.58 -20.56 -19.28
C GLU A 6 4.08 -19.21 -18.78
N LEU A 7 4.63 -18.17 -19.37
CA LEU A 7 4.29 -16.78 -19.02
C LEU A 7 2.94 -16.41 -19.63
N GLY A 8 2.07 -15.80 -18.85
CA GLY A 8 0.74 -15.38 -19.30
C GLY A 8 0.76 -14.35 -20.45
N PRO A 9 -0.38 -14.10 -21.11
CA PRO A 9 -0.47 -13.26 -22.33
C PRO A 9 0.07 -11.83 -22.16
N LEU A 10 0.07 -11.29 -20.94
CA LEU A 10 0.58 -9.94 -20.62
C LEU A 10 2.11 -9.90 -20.59
N ASP A 11 2.78 -10.99 -20.19
CA ASP A 11 4.24 -11.04 -20.15
C ASP A 11 4.87 -11.16 -21.53
N GLN A 12 4.17 -11.76 -22.49
CA GLN A 12 4.64 -11.82 -23.88
C GLN A 12 4.64 -10.44 -24.57
N ARG A 13 3.77 -9.50 -24.15
CA ARG A 13 3.72 -8.15 -24.73
C ARG A 13 4.93 -7.28 -24.37
N ARG A 14 5.63 -7.58 -23.31
CA ARG A 14 6.82 -6.81 -22.84
C ARG A 14 8.14 -7.26 -23.50
N ARG A 15 8.19 -8.40 -24.14
CA ARG A 15 9.46 -8.98 -24.65
C ARG A 15 9.78 -8.70 -26.12
N VAL A 16 8.85 -8.22 -26.92
CA VAL A 16 9.10 -7.93 -28.32
C VAL A 16 9.28 -6.43 -28.52
N ALA A 17 10.54 -5.97 -28.58
CA ALA A 17 10.85 -4.59 -28.94
C ALA A 17 10.33 -4.32 -30.36
N ARG A 18 9.37 -3.39 -30.48
CA ARG A 18 8.80 -2.98 -31.78
C ARG A 18 9.86 -2.27 -32.60
N CYS A 19 9.94 -2.59 -33.91
CA CYS A 19 10.75 -1.80 -34.83
C CYS A 19 10.18 -0.36 -34.94
N GLU A 20 11.00 0.61 -35.36
CA GLU A 20 10.62 2.01 -35.47
C GLU A 20 9.35 2.23 -36.32
N ALA A 21 9.29 1.57 -37.48
CA ALA A 21 8.15 1.72 -38.40
C ALA A 21 6.83 1.19 -37.83
N CYS A 22 6.86 0.10 -37.02
CA CYS A 22 5.68 -0.43 -36.34
C CYS A 22 5.31 0.41 -35.10
N ALA A 23 6.29 0.97 -34.40
CA ALA A 23 6.07 1.84 -33.24
C ALA A 23 5.39 3.16 -33.63
N ILE A 24 5.87 3.83 -34.70
CA ILE A 24 5.28 5.05 -35.23
C ILE A 24 3.82 4.84 -35.65
N ARG A 25 3.52 3.67 -36.22
CA ARG A 25 2.16 3.34 -36.70
C ARG A 25 1.26 2.69 -35.66
N LYS A 26 1.74 2.52 -34.44
CA LYS A 26 1.01 1.89 -33.31
C LYS A 26 0.43 0.49 -33.63
N ILE A 27 1.08 -0.29 -34.54
CA ILE A 27 0.66 -1.64 -34.91
C ILE A 27 1.48 -2.71 -34.22
N LYS A 28 0.92 -3.93 -34.13
CA LYS A 28 1.58 -5.09 -33.51
C LYS A 28 2.80 -5.48 -34.36
N CYS A 29 3.98 -5.59 -33.71
CA CYS A 29 5.22 -6.03 -34.35
C CYS A 29 5.51 -7.47 -33.88
N ALA A 30 5.64 -8.39 -34.84
CA ALA A 30 5.93 -9.81 -34.52
C ALA A 30 7.41 -10.08 -34.18
N GLY A 31 8.27 -9.04 -34.24
CA GLY A 31 9.72 -9.24 -34.09
C GLY A 31 10.38 -9.68 -35.40
N GLY A 32 11.70 -9.90 -35.34
CA GLY A 32 12.50 -10.20 -36.54
C GLY A 32 12.99 -8.94 -37.25
N THR A 33 13.98 -9.09 -38.13
CA THR A 33 14.52 -8.00 -38.95
C THR A 33 14.73 -8.50 -40.39
N PRO A 34 13.86 -8.15 -41.36
CA PRO A 34 12.64 -7.34 -41.22
C PRO A 34 11.49 -8.11 -40.55
N CYS A 35 10.61 -7.37 -39.80
CA CYS A 35 9.40 -7.97 -39.24
C CYS A 35 8.34 -8.16 -40.33
N ASP A 36 7.44 -9.14 -40.16
CA ASP A 36 6.40 -9.47 -41.16
C ASP A 36 5.56 -8.29 -41.61
N ALA A 37 5.26 -7.34 -40.72
CA ALA A 37 4.48 -6.15 -41.04
C ALA A 37 5.25 -5.16 -41.93
N CYS A 38 6.56 -5.06 -41.78
CA CYS A 38 7.42 -4.24 -42.62
C CYS A 38 7.72 -4.94 -43.94
N ASN A 39 7.96 -6.27 -43.91
CA ASN A 39 8.25 -7.07 -45.08
C ASN A 39 7.09 -7.07 -46.08
N ARG A 40 5.85 -7.31 -45.60
CA ARG A 40 4.64 -7.26 -46.47
C ARG A 40 4.37 -5.90 -47.09
N ARG A 41 4.98 -4.81 -46.57
CA ARG A 41 4.76 -3.43 -47.05
C ARG A 41 5.96 -2.80 -47.70
N GLY A 42 7.03 -3.53 -47.94
CA GLY A 42 8.26 -3.07 -48.57
C GLY A 42 8.93 -1.89 -47.84
N LYS A 43 8.75 -1.77 -46.50
CA LYS A 43 9.29 -0.65 -45.72
C LYS A 43 10.55 -1.07 -44.97
N ALA A 44 11.53 -0.17 -44.87
CA ALA A 44 12.74 -0.37 -44.09
C ALA A 44 12.40 -0.67 -42.64
N CYS A 45 12.90 -1.82 -42.12
CA CYS A 45 12.65 -2.27 -40.76
C CYS A 45 13.92 -2.04 -39.93
N LYS A 46 13.99 -0.92 -39.19
CA LYS A 46 15.09 -0.64 -38.27
C LYS A 46 14.68 -1.05 -36.85
N ARG A 47 15.53 -1.79 -36.15
CA ARG A 47 15.35 -2.05 -34.71
C ARG A 47 15.50 -0.75 -33.95
N ARG A 48 14.58 -0.50 -33.02
CA ARG A 48 14.76 0.57 -32.05
C ARG A 48 15.93 0.19 -31.15
N SER A 49 16.99 1.00 -31.08
CA SER A 49 18.06 0.75 -30.12
C SER A 49 17.44 0.85 -28.72
N THR A 50 17.50 -0.23 -27.97
CA THR A 50 17.13 -0.28 -26.56
C THR A 50 18.35 0.04 -25.70
N GLU A 51 19.15 1.01 -26.09
CA GLU A 51 20.04 1.61 -25.13
C GLU A 51 19.14 2.33 -24.13
N PRO A 52 19.19 1.96 -22.83
CA PRO A 52 18.54 2.77 -21.81
C PRO A 52 19.12 4.18 -21.98
N ALA A 53 18.25 5.17 -22.08
CA ALA A 53 18.70 6.55 -22.05
C ALA A 53 19.56 6.71 -20.79
N ARG A 54 20.87 6.69 -20.95
CA ARG A 54 21.79 7.03 -19.87
C ARG A 54 21.46 8.45 -19.51
N ALA A 55 20.87 8.65 -18.35
CA ALA A 55 20.77 9.97 -17.77
C ALA A 55 22.22 10.46 -17.63
N VAL A 56 22.62 11.36 -18.50
CA VAL A 56 23.92 12.03 -18.39
C VAL A 56 23.72 13.07 -17.31
N PHE A 57 24.17 12.74 -16.09
CA PHE A 57 24.29 13.73 -15.04
C PHE A 57 25.51 14.60 -15.39
N VAL A 58 25.27 15.83 -15.79
CA VAL A 58 26.32 16.83 -15.96
C VAL A 58 26.59 17.42 -14.58
N PHE A 59 27.70 17.05 -13.99
CA PHE A 59 28.20 17.72 -12.79
C PHE A 59 28.87 19.02 -13.21
N TYR A 60 28.34 20.15 -12.73
CA TYR A 60 29.02 21.44 -12.83
C TYR A 60 29.93 21.59 -11.60
N GLU A 61 31.24 21.69 -11.81
CA GLU A 61 32.16 22.22 -10.82
C GLU A 61 32.04 23.74 -10.86
N GLU A 62 31.41 24.34 -9.86
CA GLU A 62 31.38 25.79 -9.68
C GLU A 62 32.31 26.22 -8.55
N ALA A 63 32.86 27.41 -8.72
CA ALA A 63 33.87 28.00 -7.87
C ALA A 63 33.47 28.17 -6.40
N ASP A 64 34.43 28.07 -5.50
CA ASP A 64 34.31 27.90 -4.03
C ASP A 64 33.42 28.90 -3.26
N ASP A 65 33.19 30.12 -3.77
CA ASP A 65 32.35 31.13 -3.09
C ASP A 65 30.84 30.88 -3.25
N ALA A 66 30.40 30.30 -4.38
CA ALA A 66 29.04 29.88 -4.60
C ALA A 66 28.68 28.64 -3.75
N ALA A 67 29.65 27.75 -3.48
CA ALA A 67 29.45 26.56 -2.68
C ALA A 67 29.13 26.87 -1.22
N LEU A 68 29.66 27.95 -0.65
CA LEU A 68 29.36 28.37 0.73
C LEU A 68 27.93 28.96 0.86
N ILE A 69 27.47 29.70 -0.13
CA ILE A 69 26.11 30.26 -0.16
C ILE A 69 25.10 29.14 -0.43
N LEU A 70 25.39 28.25 -1.40
CA LEU A 70 24.57 27.07 -1.70
C LEU A 70 24.52 26.08 -0.53
N SER A 71 25.60 25.91 0.23
CA SER A 71 25.59 25.04 1.42
C SER A 71 24.72 25.61 2.56
N ARG A 72 24.66 26.94 2.73
CA ARG A 72 23.76 27.57 3.68
C ARG A 72 22.30 27.48 3.25
N VAL A 73 22.01 27.79 2.00
CA VAL A 73 20.66 27.65 1.43
C VAL A 73 20.20 26.18 1.45
N SER A 74 21.11 25.24 1.17
CA SER A 74 20.82 23.81 1.25
C SER A 74 20.48 23.36 2.68
N ARG A 75 21.20 23.86 3.70
CA ARG A 75 20.90 23.54 5.11
C ARG A 75 19.54 24.09 5.52
N ASP A 76 19.21 25.31 5.14
CA ASP A 76 17.92 25.90 5.43
C ASP A 76 16.77 25.14 4.72
N MET A 77 16.96 24.72 3.47
CA MET A 77 15.99 23.93 2.72
C MET A 77 15.82 22.52 3.31
N GLU A 78 16.88 21.85 3.74
CA GLU A 78 16.79 20.55 4.40
C GLU A 78 16.00 20.65 5.70
N THR A 79 16.20 21.68 6.48
CA THR A 79 15.42 21.94 7.71
C THR A 79 13.94 22.17 7.39
N ILE A 80 13.62 22.98 6.38
CA ILE A 80 12.24 23.21 5.93
C ILE A 80 11.57 21.89 5.51
N PHE A 81 12.28 21.02 4.77
CA PHE A 81 11.70 19.75 4.35
C PHE A 81 11.48 18.78 5.52
N ILE A 82 12.35 18.77 6.52
CA ILE A 82 12.11 18.01 7.75
C ILE A 82 10.87 18.54 8.50
N ASP A 83 10.70 19.84 8.62
CA ASP A 83 9.49 20.43 9.21
C ASP A 83 8.23 20.04 8.41
N GLN A 84 8.30 20.04 7.08
CA GLN A 84 7.22 19.60 6.21
C GLN A 84 6.94 18.10 6.31
N PHE A 85 7.94 17.27 6.60
CA PHE A 85 7.73 15.86 6.92
C PHE A 85 6.92 15.69 8.21
N PHE A 86 7.23 16.44 9.26
CA PHE A 86 6.42 16.37 10.48
C PHE A 86 5.01 16.95 10.30
N ALA A 87 4.85 17.98 9.46
CA ALA A 87 3.53 18.44 9.03
C ALA A 87 2.76 17.35 8.27
N PHE A 88 3.41 16.64 7.36
CA PHE A 88 2.83 15.46 6.66
C PHE A 88 2.37 14.39 7.65
N LEU A 89 3.18 14.03 8.64
CA LEU A 89 2.81 13.05 9.68
C LEU A 89 1.60 13.53 10.52
N SER A 90 1.53 14.81 10.81
CA SER A 90 0.39 15.39 11.56
C SER A 90 -0.91 15.36 10.76
N CYS A 91 -0.82 15.49 9.43
CA CYS A 91 -1.97 15.40 8.52
C CYS A 91 -2.35 13.95 8.15
N ASN A 92 -1.50 12.97 8.47
CA ASN A 92 -1.68 11.57 8.10
C ASN A 92 -1.31 10.66 9.27
N GLN A 93 -2.13 10.64 10.31
CA GLN A 93 -1.88 9.86 11.52
C GLN A 93 -2.21 8.39 11.28
N PHE A 94 -1.26 7.61 10.82
CA PHE A 94 -1.42 6.17 10.59
C PHE A 94 -0.82 5.31 11.72
N ALA A 95 -0.44 5.93 12.85
CA ALA A 95 0.05 5.21 14.02
C ALA A 95 -1.02 5.11 15.11
N PRO A 96 -1.10 3.95 15.76
CA PRO A 96 -2.07 3.70 16.81
C PRO A 96 -1.77 4.38 18.15
N CYS A 97 -0.67 5.09 18.32
CA CYS A 97 -0.24 5.57 19.62
C CYS A 97 -0.84 6.93 20.02
N PRO A 98 -1.15 7.12 21.33
CA PRO A 98 -1.45 8.42 21.88
C PRO A 98 -0.27 9.40 21.71
N GLU A 99 0.96 8.88 21.73
CA GLU A 99 2.16 9.65 21.41
C GLU A 99 2.20 9.93 19.91
N SER A 100 2.41 11.17 19.52
CA SER A 100 2.53 11.50 18.11
C SER A 100 3.68 10.70 17.49
N LEU A 101 3.45 10.05 16.37
CA LEU A 101 4.49 9.36 15.59
C LEU A 101 5.69 10.28 15.34
N GLY A 102 5.41 11.58 15.20
CA GLY A 102 6.42 12.63 15.08
C GLY A 102 7.37 12.70 16.28
N ALA A 103 6.86 12.61 17.52
CA ALA A 103 7.70 12.64 18.72
C ALA A 103 8.66 11.44 18.78
N THR A 104 8.20 10.29 18.33
CA THR A 104 9.03 9.06 18.27
C THR A 104 10.09 9.13 17.17
N LEU A 105 9.73 9.65 15.99
CA LEU A 105 10.65 9.71 14.85
C LEU A 105 11.65 10.87 14.93
N LEU A 106 11.33 11.96 15.61
CA LEU A 106 12.19 13.15 15.66
C LEU A 106 13.63 12.86 16.14
N PRO A 107 13.87 12.10 17.23
CA PRO A 107 15.23 11.75 17.64
C PRO A 107 15.95 10.91 16.59
N LEU A 108 15.26 9.94 15.98
CA LEU A 108 15.84 9.06 14.97
C LEU A 108 16.21 9.83 13.70
N VAL A 109 15.32 10.72 13.22
CA VAL A 109 15.59 11.58 12.04
C VAL A 109 16.80 12.47 12.27
N ARG A 110 16.99 13.01 13.49
CA ARG A 110 18.16 13.86 13.82
C ARG A 110 19.48 13.09 13.91
N GLN A 111 19.43 11.80 14.24
CA GLN A 111 20.62 10.98 14.47
C GLN A 111 21.03 10.14 13.25
N SER A 112 20.11 9.87 12.34
CA SER A 112 20.31 8.99 11.21
C SER A 112 20.28 9.75 9.88
N SER A 113 21.35 9.68 9.12
CA SER A 113 21.42 10.29 7.78
C SER A 113 20.43 9.64 6.81
N VAL A 114 20.28 8.32 6.83
CA VAL A 114 19.36 7.61 5.92
C VAL A 114 17.89 7.96 6.21
N LEU A 115 17.53 8.03 7.48
CA LEU A 115 16.16 8.39 7.87
C LEU A 115 15.90 9.88 7.61
N SER A 116 16.87 10.75 7.80
CA SER A 116 16.78 12.17 7.46
C SER A 116 16.55 12.39 5.97
N LEU A 117 17.24 11.61 5.10
CA LEU A 117 17.09 11.72 3.64
C LEU A 117 15.64 11.37 3.20
N VAL A 118 15.08 10.26 3.66
CA VAL A 118 13.71 9.89 3.28
C VAL A 118 12.67 10.82 3.90
N ALA A 119 12.88 11.27 5.13
CA ALA A 119 12.02 12.28 5.77
C ALA A 119 12.04 13.58 4.96
N GLY A 120 13.21 14.05 4.57
CA GLY A 120 13.38 15.20 3.68
C GLY A 120 12.71 15.02 2.32
N ALA A 121 12.80 13.80 1.72
CA ALA A 121 12.15 13.50 0.45
C ALA A 121 10.61 13.60 0.56
N ILE A 122 10.00 12.99 1.59
CA ILE A 122 8.57 13.06 1.85
C ILE A 122 8.15 14.51 2.12
N GLY A 123 8.91 15.23 2.94
CA GLY A 123 8.61 16.63 3.28
C GLY A 123 8.72 17.55 2.07
N ALA A 124 9.71 17.37 1.21
CA ALA A 124 9.84 18.13 -0.04
C ALA A 124 8.66 17.87 -0.98
N LEU A 125 8.22 16.60 -1.09
CA LEU A 125 7.06 16.24 -1.88
C LEU A 125 5.76 16.81 -1.29
N HIS A 126 5.62 16.82 0.03
CA HIS A 126 4.50 17.45 0.72
C HIS A 126 4.49 18.96 0.47
N ALA A 127 5.63 19.64 0.61
CA ALA A 127 5.79 21.06 0.32
C ALA A 127 5.41 21.44 -1.12
N SER A 128 5.77 20.59 -2.10
CA SER A 128 5.49 20.83 -3.52
C SER A 128 3.98 20.97 -3.83
N ARG A 129 3.11 20.45 -2.98
CA ARG A 129 1.65 20.49 -3.14
C ARG A 129 1.01 21.73 -2.52
N HIS A 130 1.70 22.33 -1.55
CA HIS A 130 1.21 23.49 -0.83
C HIS A 130 1.85 24.81 -1.32
N CYS A 131 2.96 24.75 -2.05
CA CYS A 131 3.61 25.89 -2.62
C CYS A 131 3.17 26.09 -4.08
N SER A 132 2.66 27.26 -4.42
CA SER A 132 2.37 27.64 -5.81
C SER A 132 3.68 27.62 -6.62
N SER A 133 3.73 26.83 -7.67
CA SER A 133 4.90 26.53 -8.52
C SER A 133 5.45 27.73 -9.33
N ALA A 134 4.90 28.93 -9.13
CA ALA A 134 5.17 30.08 -10.00
C ALA A 134 6.55 30.74 -9.79
N SER A 135 7.36 30.32 -8.82
CA SER A 135 8.56 31.07 -8.41
C SER A 135 9.87 30.27 -8.42
N TYR A 136 9.85 28.98 -8.73
CA TYR A 136 11.06 28.14 -8.66
C TYR A 136 11.59 27.80 -10.05
N SER A 137 12.92 27.81 -10.22
CA SER A 137 13.55 27.12 -11.36
C SER A 137 13.30 25.62 -11.27
N ARG A 138 13.34 24.89 -12.37
CA ARG A 138 13.08 23.43 -12.41
C ARG A 138 13.99 22.67 -11.44
N ALA A 139 15.23 23.09 -11.29
CA ALA A 139 16.24 22.46 -10.40
C ALA A 139 15.99 22.78 -8.92
N GLU A 140 15.30 23.88 -8.61
CA GLU A 140 15.01 24.31 -7.24
C GLU A 140 13.59 23.88 -6.81
N SER A 141 12.81 23.29 -7.70
CA SER A 141 11.46 22.86 -7.35
C SER A 141 11.48 21.81 -6.24
N PRO A 142 10.61 21.91 -5.21
CA PRO A 142 10.55 20.93 -4.14
C PRO A 142 10.33 19.50 -4.65
N GLN A 143 9.61 19.32 -5.75
CA GLN A 143 9.40 18.02 -6.38
C GLN A 143 10.71 17.41 -6.92
N PHE A 144 11.55 18.21 -7.58
CA PHE A 144 12.86 17.75 -8.05
C PHE A 144 13.77 17.39 -6.88
N LYS A 145 13.78 18.22 -5.82
CA LYS A 145 14.52 17.94 -4.59
C LYS A 145 14.06 16.67 -3.89
N ALA A 146 12.73 16.41 -3.87
CA ALA A 146 12.19 15.16 -3.32
C ALA A 146 12.77 13.93 -4.02
N LEU A 147 12.79 13.92 -5.36
CA LEU A 147 13.36 12.81 -6.13
C LEU A 147 14.88 12.67 -5.94
N GLN A 148 15.59 13.79 -5.84
CA GLN A 148 17.03 13.79 -5.56
C GLN A 148 17.34 13.20 -4.18
N LEU A 149 16.60 13.62 -3.14
CA LEU A 149 16.74 13.08 -1.79
C LEU A 149 16.37 11.60 -1.74
N TYR A 150 15.32 11.19 -2.47
CA TYR A 150 14.94 9.80 -2.55
C TYR A 150 15.99 8.92 -3.21
N SER A 151 16.60 9.37 -4.31
CA SER A 151 17.72 8.64 -4.94
C SER A 151 18.88 8.43 -3.95
N ARG A 152 19.25 9.48 -3.21
CA ARG A 152 20.28 9.38 -2.15
C ARG A 152 19.85 8.47 -1.00
N THR A 153 18.53 8.43 -0.68
CA THR A 153 18.01 7.49 0.31
C THR A 153 18.23 6.05 -0.13
N ILE A 154 17.93 5.70 -1.37
CA ILE A 154 18.09 4.34 -1.89
C ILE A 154 19.57 3.93 -1.89
N GLU A 155 20.49 4.82 -2.25
CA GLU A 155 21.93 4.57 -2.18
C GLU A 155 22.38 4.34 -0.72
N SER A 156 21.98 5.21 0.21
CA SER A 156 22.30 5.10 1.63
C SER A 156 21.67 3.87 2.30
N LEU A 157 20.44 3.48 1.91
CA LEU A 157 19.82 2.23 2.35
C LEU A 157 20.61 1.02 1.87
N LYS A 158 21.02 1.01 0.61
CA LYS A 158 21.83 -0.08 0.05
C LYS A 158 23.12 -0.26 0.84
N ASP A 159 23.82 0.82 1.16
CA ASP A 159 25.05 0.76 1.97
C ASP A 159 24.75 0.27 3.39
N ALA A 160 23.69 0.77 4.02
CA ALA A 160 23.30 0.36 5.36
C ALA A 160 22.90 -1.12 5.45
N LEU A 161 22.30 -1.69 4.39
CA LEU A 161 21.91 -3.10 4.32
C LEU A 161 23.09 -4.06 4.21
N MET A 162 24.27 -3.58 3.87
CA MET A 162 25.50 -4.38 3.88
C MET A 162 26.08 -4.60 5.29
N ASP A 163 25.61 -3.86 6.29
CA ASP A 163 26.02 -4.02 7.68
C ASP A 163 25.41 -5.29 8.29
N GLN A 164 26.24 -6.16 8.87
CA GLN A 164 25.79 -7.39 9.54
C GLN A 164 24.84 -7.14 10.73
N LYS A 165 24.88 -5.95 11.31
CA LYS A 165 24.05 -5.54 12.46
C LYS A 165 22.77 -4.79 12.05
N VAL A 166 22.45 -4.74 10.78
CA VAL A 166 21.33 -3.95 10.24
C VAL A 166 19.98 -4.32 10.86
N SER A 167 19.77 -5.58 11.22
CA SER A 167 18.51 -6.07 11.81
C SER A 167 18.15 -5.42 13.15
N GLY A 168 19.15 -4.93 13.90
CA GLY A 168 18.97 -4.16 15.14
C GLY A 168 18.73 -2.67 14.95
N ARG A 169 18.84 -2.13 13.73
CA ARG A 169 18.78 -0.71 13.43
C ARG A 169 17.36 -0.23 13.15
N ASP A 170 16.76 0.46 14.12
CA ASP A 170 15.41 1.02 14.01
C ASP A 170 15.31 2.11 12.93
N ASP A 171 16.36 2.90 12.75
CA ASP A 171 16.42 3.95 11.75
C ASP A 171 16.38 3.41 10.32
N VAL A 172 17.07 2.31 10.03
CA VAL A 172 17.04 1.65 8.71
C VAL A 172 15.69 1.02 8.47
N LEU A 173 15.09 0.41 9.49
CA LEU A 173 13.77 -0.18 9.40
C LEU A 173 12.69 0.88 9.06
N TRP A 174 12.69 2.00 9.79
CA TRP A 174 11.81 3.13 9.50
C TRP A 174 12.08 3.75 8.12
N ALA A 175 13.35 3.90 7.73
CA ALA A 175 13.71 4.44 6.43
C ALA A 175 13.20 3.56 5.29
N THR A 176 13.31 2.23 5.41
CA THR A 176 12.79 1.29 4.41
C THR A 176 11.28 1.38 4.29
N PHE A 177 10.56 1.44 5.42
CA PHE A 177 9.11 1.59 5.45
C PHE A 177 8.65 2.93 4.84
N LEU A 178 9.28 4.04 5.25
CA LEU A 178 8.96 5.38 4.74
C LEU A 178 9.29 5.53 3.25
N SER A 179 10.28 4.80 2.73
CA SER A 179 10.54 4.70 1.29
C SER A 179 9.35 4.11 0.55
N GLY A 180 8.71 3.08 1.11
CA GLY A 180 7.45 2.56 0.57
C GLY A 180 6.31 3.59 0.61
N ILE A 181 6.20 4.40 1.67
CA ILE A 181 5.22 5.50 1.73
C ILE A 181 5.51 6.54 0.64
N PHE A 182 6.78 6.90 0.43
CA PHE A 182 7.17 7.82 -0.65
C PHE A 182 6.75 7.29 -2.03
N GLU A 183 6.92 5.99 -2.29
CA GLU A 183 6.46 5.37 -3.54
C GLU A 183 4.94 5.53 -3.75
N LEU A 184 4.11 5.35 -2.71
CA LEU A 184 2.66 5.59 -2.81
C LEU A 184 2.30 7.05 -3.12
N MET A 185 3.23 7.98 -2.87
CA MET A 185 3.06 9.40 -3.15
C MET A 185 3.48 9.79 -4.58
N ILE A 186 4.32 9.01 -5.25
CA ILE A 186 4.86 9.33 -6.59
C ILE A 186 4.45 8.35 -7.67
N ASP A 187 4.17 7.10 -7.31
CA ASP A 187 3.84 6.04 -8.25
C ASP A 187 2.36 5.64 -8.16
N HIS A 188 1.72 5.59 -9.30
CA HIS A 188 0.32 5.18 -9.41
C HIS A 188 0.13 3.66 -9.32
N SER A 189 1.17 2.85 -9.56
CA SER A 189 1.04 1.38 -9.60
C SER A 189 0.90 0.77 -8.20
N GLY A 190 1.57 1.33 -7.21
CA GLY A 190 1.73 0.75 -5.89
C GLY A 190 2.76 -0.40 -5.82
N ASP A 191 3.37 -0.78 -6.94
CA ASP A 191 4.34 -1.88 -7.01
C ASP A 191 5.60 -1.58 -6.17
N GLY A 192 6.06 -0.32 -6.18
CA GLY A 192 7.20 0.13 -5.38
C GLY A 192 6.93 -0.07 -3.88
N TRP A 193 5.76 0.34 -3.39
CA TRP A 193 5.35 0.09 -2.00
C TRP A 193 5.34 -1.40 -1.65
N ALA A 194 4.71 -2.24 -2.50
CA ALA A 194 4.64 -3.67 -2.26
C ALA A 194 6.04 -4.30 -2.18
N ASN A 195 6.97 -3.88 -3.03
CA ASN A 195 8.35 -4.33 -3.01
C ASN A 195 9.10 -3.90 -1.73
N HIS A 196 8.95 -2.66 -1.27
CA HIS A 196 9.52 -2.19 -0.01
C HIS A 196 8.97 -2.95 1.19
N MET A 197 7.68 -3.26 1.21
CA MET A 197 7.05 -4.06 2.27
C MET A 197 7.56 -5.50 2.26
N LEU A 198 7.52 -6.18 1.12
CA LEU A 198 7.79 -7.61 1.00
C LEU A 198 9.29 -7.93 1.06
N HIS A 199 10.10 -7.20 0.31
CA HIS A 199 11.52 -7.48 0.14
C HIS A 199 12.43 -6.62 1.02
N GLY A 200 11.93 -5.49 1.52
CA GLY A 200 12.67 -4.61 2.43
C GLY A 200 12.28 -4.86 3.88
N THR A 201 11.18 -4.25 4.29
CA THR A 201 10.77 -4.18 5.70
C THR A 201 10.54 -5.55 6.33
N SER A 202 9.81 -6.45 5.63
CA SER A 202 9.51 -7.80 6.14
C SER A 202 10.80 -8.62 6.34
N ARG A 203 11.76 -8.52 5.43
CA ARG A 203 13.03 -9.25 5.56
C ARG A 203 13.92 -8.72 6.67
N LEU A 204 13.96 -7.40 6.87
CA LEU A 204 14.67 -6.80 8.00
C LEU A 204 14.08 -7.26 9.32
N LEU A 205 12.76 -7.32 9.41
CA LEU A 205 12.07 -7.81 10.60
C LEU A 205 12.30 -9.30 10.84
N GLN A 206 12.30 -10.13 9.81
CA GLN A 206 12.61 -11.58 9.93
C GLN A 206 14.05 -11.84 10.39
N ALA A 207 15.00 -10.99 9.96
CA ALA A 207 16.40 -11.09 10.37
C ALA A 207 16.62 -10.60 11.82
N ALA A 208 15.70 -9.83 12.38
CA ALA A 208 15.74 -9.39 13.76
C ALA A 208 15.18 -10.49 14.67
N HIS A 209 16.04 -11.07 15.55
CA HIS A 209 15.56 -12.06 16.51
C HIS A 209 14.53 -11.46 17.47
N PRO A 210 13.40 -12.15 17.73
CA PRO A 210 12.31 -11.65 18.59
C PRO A 210 12.70 -11.42 20.05
N GLU A 211 13.82 -11.98 20.51
CA GLU A 211 14.25 -11.96 21.90
C GLU A 211 15.01 -10.67 22.31
N THR A 212 15.32 -9.78 21.41
CA THR A 212 15.98 -8.52 21.76
C THR A 212 14.99 -7.58 22.43
N SER A 213 15.39 -6.96 23.55
CA SER A 213 14.66 -5.87 24.22
C SER A 213 14.16 -4.85 23.17
N VAL A 214 12.84 -4.82 22.96
CA VAL A 214 12.25 -4.03 21.87
C VAL A 214 12.27 -2.55 22.30
N SER A 215 13.01 -1.71 21.58
CA SER A 215 13.02 -0.25 21.78
C SER A 215 11.62 0.35 21.62
N SER A 216 11.37 1.51 22.24
CA SER A 216 10.09 2.23 22.08
C SER A 216 9.79 2.53 20.60
N PRO A 217 10.73 3.03 19.77
CA PRO A 217 10.50 3.21 18.34
C PRO A 217 10.14 1.91 17.59
N ARG A 218 10.74 0.78 17.99
CA ARG A 218 10.45 -0.54 17.40
C ARG A 218 9.04 -1.04 17.76
N LYS A 219 8.59 -0.81 18.99
CA LYS A 219 7.22 -1.17 19.43
C LYS A 219 6.19 -0.44 18.58
N ILE A 220 6.34 0.87 18.40
CA ILE A 220 5.45 1.69 17.57
C ILE A 220 5.53 1.25 16.11
N PHE A 221 6.74 0.99 15.60
CA PHE A 221 6.92 0.46 14.26
C PHE A 221 6.11 -0.83 14.05
N ASN A 222 6.22 -1.78 14.95
CA ASN A 222 5.52 -3.07 14.84
C ASN A 222 4.00 -2.90 14.78
N GLN A 223 3.44 -1.95 15.53
CA GLN A 223 2.00 -1.64 15.49
C GLN A 223 1.59 -1.04 14.13
N VAL A 224 2.35 -0.06 13.62
CA VAL A 224 2.12 0.54 12.30
C VAL A 224 2.26 -0.52 11.20
N PHE A 225 3.36 -1.23 11.21
CA PHE A 225 3.69 -2.23 10.19
C PHE A 225 2.62 -3.31 10.07
N ARG A 226 2.04 -3.77 11.19
CA ARG A 226 0.98 -4.78 11.20
C ARG A 226 -0.18 -4.45 10.27
N MET A 227 -0.70 -3.24 10.36
CA MET A 227 -1.82 -2.82 9.53
C MET A 227 -1.44 -2.77 8.05
N PHE A 228 -0.25 -2.27 7.73
CA PHE A 228 0.23 -2.19 6.35
C PHE A 228 0.51 -3.57 5.76
N GLU A 229 1.15 -4.45 6.52
CA GLU A 229 1.45 -5.81 6.08
C GLU A 229 0.17 -6.66 5.94
N ALA A 230 -0.77 -6.53 6.86
CA ALA A 230 -2.07 -7.19 6.74
C ALA A 230 -2.83 -6.72 5.48
N ASN A 231 -2.80 -5.43 5.17
CA ASN A 231 -3.36 -4.89 3.93
C ASN A 231 -2.63 -5.43 2.69
N ARG A 232 -1.29 -5.48 2.71
CA ARG A 232 -0.52 -6.08 1.62
C ARG A 232 -0.92 -7.53 1.39
N ALA A 233 -1.00 -8.32 2.47
CA ALA A 233 -1.37 -9.73 2.39
C ALA A 233 -2.78 -9.92 1.81
N MET A 234 -3.73 -9.05 2.16
CA MET A 234 -5.09 -9.10 1.63
C MET A 234 -5.17 -8.78 0.13
N VAL A 235 -4.33 -7.86 -0.37
CA VAL A 235 -4.38 -7.39 -1.77
C VAL A 235 -3.56 -8.27 -2.70
N TYR A 236 -2.33 -8.58 -2.30
CA TYR A 236 -1.38 -9.30 -3.15
C TYR A 236 -1.33 -10.79 -2.87
N GLY A 237 -1.96 -11.25 -1.77
CA GLY A 237 -1.86 -12.64 -1.32
C GLY A 237 -0.44 -12.99 -0.84
N GLY A 238 -0.21 -14.29 -0.70
CA GLY A 238 1.11 -14.82 -0.35
C GLY A 238 1.41 -14.85 1.14
N GLU A 239 2.61 -15.32 1.46
CA GLU A 239 3.07 -15.45 2.83
C GLU A 239 3.26 -14.08 3.49
N THR A 240 2.96 -14.01 4.77
CA THR A 240 3.19 -12.84 5.61
C THR A 240 3.99 -13.23 6.85
N ILE A 241 4.90 -12.35 7.27
CA ILE A 241 5.65 -12.56 8.51
C ILE A 241 4.77 -12.54 9.76
N LEU A 242 3.60 -11.92 9.68
CA LEU A 242 2.64 -11.86 10.78
C LEU A 242 2.10 -13.24 11.17
N ASP A 243 2.36 -14.25 10.33
CA ASP A 243 2.00 -15.64 10.56
C ASP A 243 3.02 -16.43 11.37
N SER A 244 4.25 -16.00 11.40
CA SER A 244 5.29 -16.67 12.16
C SER A 244 5.11 -16.40 13.67
N GLY A 245 5.19 -17.45 14.50
CA GLY A 245 4.82 -17.42 15.93
C GLY A 245 5.52 -16.37 16.81
N GLY A 246 6.61 -15.76 16.34
CA GLY A 246 7.27 -14.64 17.02
C GLY A 246 6.58 -13.29 16.85
N TRP A 247 5.61 -13.18 15.93
CA TRP A 247 4.81 -11.98 15.64
C TRP A 247 3.37 -12.08 16.16
N ALA A 248 3.02 -13.23 16.79
CA ALA A 248 1.79 -13.35 17.53
C ALA A 248 1.71 -12.20 18.53
N ILE A 249 0.51 -11.69 18.73
CA ILE A 249 0.17 -10.55 19.58
C ILE A 249 1.05 -10.57 20.84
N VAL A 250 2.00 -9.64 20.94
CA VAL A 250 2.57 -9.28 22.23
C VAL A 250 1.39 -8.72 23.02
N ASP A 251 0.99 -9.45 24.02
CA ASP A 251 -0.15 -9.12 24.88
C ASP A 251 0.06 -7.71 25.42
N THR A 252 -0.74 -6.76 24.94
CA THR A 252 -0.61 -5.33 25.26
C THR A 252 -1.32 -5.00 26.57
N ASN A 253 -1.55 -5.99 27.44
CA ASN A 253 -2.28 -5.86 28.71
C ASN A 253 -1.69 -4.85 29.70
N GLU A 254 -0.58 -4.19 29.37
CA GLU A 254 0.08 -3.26 30.28
C GLU A 254 -0.28 -1.77 30.10
N LEU A 255 -1.14 -1.37 29.14
CA LEU A 255 -1.45 0.04 28.90
C LEU A 255 -2.96 0.34 28.98
N PRO A 256 -3.43 1.09 29.98
CA PRO A 256 -4.87 1.30 30.26
C PRO A 256 -5.64 2.15 29.22
N HIS A 257 -4.97 2.69 28.19
CA HIS A 257 -5.61 3.43 27.09
C HIS A 257 -5.77 2.63 25.80
N VAL A 258 -5.52 1.35 25.81
CA VAL A 258 -5.27 0.48 24.67
C VAL A 258 -6.55 -0.12 24.07
N ALA A 259 -7.68 -0.13 24.78
CA ALA A 259 -8.90 -0.82 24.34
C ALA A 259 -9.37 -0.43 22.91
N LYS A 260 -9.16 0.81 22.47
CA LYS A 260 -9.54 1.28 21.12
C LYS A 260 -8.57 0.82 20.02
N TRP A 261 -7.33 0.52 20.39
CA TRP A 261 -6.29 0.05 19.46
C TRP A 261 -6.10 -1.46 19.47
N ASP A 262 -6.51 -2.15 20.52
CA ASP A 262 -6.60 -3.62 20.55
C ASP A 262 -7.55 -4.12 19.45
N ALA A 263 -8.58 -3.34 19.14
CA ALA A 263 -9.45 -3.62 18.01
C ALA A 263 -8.67 -3.69 16.68
N LEU A 264 -7.73 -2.76 16.41
CA LEU A 264 -6.91 -2.80 15.19
C LEU A 264 -5.91 -3.96 15.17
N ASN A 265 -5.39 -4.39 16.32
CA ASN A 265 -4.59 -5.60 16.42
C ASN A 265 -5.43 -6.86 16.11
N THR A 266 -6.64 -6.93 16.67
CA THR A 266 -7.59 -8.01 16.37
C THR A 266 -7.97 -8.01 14.89
N ILE A 267 -8.22 -6.84 14.31
CA ILE A 267 -8.50 -6.63 12.89
C ILE A 267 -7.34 -7.14 12.03
N SER A 268 -6.11 -6.73 12.32
CA SER A 268 -4.95 -7.18 11.53
C SER A 268 -4.77 -8.70 11.59
N SER A 269 -5.06 -9.33 12.73
CA SER A 269 -5.04 -10.78 12.88
C SER A 269 -6.13 -11.47 12.05
N LEU A 270 -7.35 -10.93 12.04
CA LEU A 270 -8.43 -11.43 11.18
C LEU A 270 -8.14 -11.24 9.70
N MET A 271 -7.53 -10.11 9.31
CA MET A 271 -7.09 -9.87 7.92
C MET A 271 -6.07 -10.93 7.48
N VAL A 272 -5.10 -11.27 8.31
CA VAL A 272 -4.13 -12.34 8.03
C VAL A 272 -4.84 -13.68 7.87
N GLN A 273 -5.82 -14.02 8.73
CA GLN A 273 -6.60 -15.24 8.60
C GLN A 273 -7.39 -15.30 7.29
N ILE A 274 -8.06 -14.20 6.91
CA ILE A 274 -8.80 -14.11 5.64
C ILE A 274 -7.85 -14.22 4.46
N SER A 275 -6.69 -13.57 4.50
CA SER A 275 -5.68 -13.67 3.45
C SER A 275 -5.19 -15.11 3.26
N LYS A 276 -4.90 -15.83 4.35
CA LYS A 276 -4.50 -17.24 4.30
C LYS A 276 -5.61 -18.14 3.78
N PHE A 277 -6.84 -17.92 4.27
CA PHE A 277 -8.01 -18.63 3.80
C PHE A 277 -8.15 -18.46 2.29
N ASN A 278 -8.10 -17.23 1.79
CA ASN A 278 -8.19 -16.93 0.36
C ASN A 278 -7.04 -17.58 -0.43
N ALA A 279 -5.79 -17.50 0.04
CA ALA A 279 -4.64 -18.08 -0.66
C ALA A 279 -4.76 -19.60 -0.80
N ARG A 280 -5.18 -20.31 0.26
CA ARG A 280 -5.41 -21.76 0.23
C ARG A 280 -6.60 -22.10 -0.66
N PHE A 281 -7.68 -21.36 -0.55
CA PHE A 281 -8.87 -21.58 -1.38
C PHE A 281 -8.57 -21.35 -2.86
N TYR A 282 -7.85 -20.30 -3.25
CA TYR A 282 -7.47 -20.07 -4.65
C TYR A 282 -6.52 -21.14 -5.17
N GLY A 283 -5.59 -21.64 -4.36
CA GLY A 283 -4.77 -22.80 -4.70
C GLY A 283 -5.64 -24.03 -4.98
N TYR A 284 -6.59 -24.33 -4.11
CA TYR A 284 -7.52 -25.43 -4.26
C TYR A 284 -8.38 -25.31 -5.53
N VAL A 285 -8.97 -24.14 -5.80
CA VAL A 285 -9.83 -23.93 -6.98
C VAL A 285 -9.07 -24.06 -8.29
N THR A 286 -7.81 -23.65 -8.33
CA THR A 286 -6.98 -23.82 -9.54
C THR A 286 -6.69 -25.30 -9.85
N GLU A 287 -6.72 -26.17 -8.83
CA GLU A 287 -6.56 -27.61 -8.98
C GLU A 287 -7.90 -28.32 -9.27
N LEU A 288 -9.03 -27.71 -8.90
CA LEU A 288 -10.39 -28.28 -9.02
C LEU A 288 -10.91 -28.41 -10.45
N ILE A 289 -10.29 -27.77 -11.44
CA ILE A 289 -10.71 -27.86 -12.86
C ILE A 289 -10.79 -29.32 -13.35
N SER A 290 -10.37 -30.27 -12.52
CA SER A 290 -10.28 -31.70 -12.80
C SER A 290 -11.12 -32.63 -11.87
N ARG A 291 -11.94 -32.15 -10.95
CA ARG A 291 -12.60 -32.99 -9.92
C ARG A 291 -14.11 -32.81 -9.83
N ASP A 292 -14.80 -33.92 -9.52
CA ASP A 292 -16.27 -34.04 -9.37
C ASP A 292 -16.82 -33.51 -8.05
N ASN A 293 -18.13 -33.30 -8.03
CA ASN A 293 -18.95 -32.72 -6.96
C ASN A 293 -18.87 -33.52 -5.63
N GLY A 294 -18.78 -32.81 -4.51
CA GLY A 294 -18.88 -33.38 -3.16
C GLY A 294 -17.55 -33.55 -2.43
N ASP A 295 -16.57 -32.68 -2.70
CA ASP A 295 -15.24 -32.75 -2.06
C ASP A 295 -15.33 -32.29 -0.59
N PRO A 296 -14.95 -33.15 0.40
CA PRO A 296 -14.94 -32.83 1.82
C PRO A 296 -14.01 -31.64 2.15
N VAL A 297 -13.05 -31.34 1.28
CA VAL A 297 -12.20 -30.15 1.42
C VAL A 297 -12.99 -28.86 1.30
N LEU A 298 -13.96 -28.79 0.38
CA LEU A 298 -14.83 -27.64 0.21
C LEU A 298 -15.73 -27.37 1.43
N GLU A 299 -16.24 -28.47 2.06
CA GLU A 299 -16.99 -28.36 3.32
C GLU A 299 -16.14 -27.82 4.46
N SER A 300 -14.88 -28.26 4.53
CA SER A 300 -13.91 -27.74 5.52
C SER A 300 -13.64 -26.24 5.32
N PHE A 301 -13.49 -25.77 4.08
CA PHE A 301 -13.38 -24.32 3.78
C PHE A 301 -14.65 -23.59 4.18
N GLY A 302 -15.83 -24.15 3.94
CA GLY A 302 -17.11 -23.56 4.35
C GLY A 302 -17.22 -23.38 5.87
N ALA A 303 -16.83 -24.40 6.64
CA ALA A 303 -16.82 -24.36 8.11
C ALA A 303 -15.82 -23.31 8.64
N GLU A 304 -14.61 -23.25 8.07
CA GLU A 304 -13.61 -22.24 8.42
C GLU A 304 -14.10 -20.81 8.12
N ALA A 305 -14.71 -20.61 6.96
CA ALA A 305 -15.29 -19.32 6.58
C ALA A 305 -16.39 -18.87 7.55
N ALA A 306 -17.25 -19.81 8.00
CA ALA A 306 -18.28 -19.53 8.99
C ALA A 306 -17.71 -19.11 10.33
N GLU A 307 -16.63 -19.73 10.76
CA GLU A 307 -15.95 -19.34 12.02
C GLU A 307 -15.28 -17.96 11.90
N ILE A 308 -14.61 -17.67 10.78
CA ILE A 308 -14.06 -16.32 10.50
C ILE A 308 -15.18 -15.28 10.52
N GLN A 309 -16.31 -15.54 9.85
CA GLN A 309 -17.46 -14.66 9.84
C GLN A 309 -18.01 -14.40 11.22
N LYS A 310 -18.19 -15.44 12.03
CA LYS A 310 -18.68 -15.33 13.40
C LYS A 310 -17.80 -14.41 14.25
N ARG A 311 -16.49 -14.61 14.21
CA ARG A 311 -15.53 -13.75 14.92
C ARG A 311 -15.56 -12.31 14.43
N LEU A 312 -15.66 -12.12 13.11
CA LEU A 312 -15.75 -10.79 12.50
C LEU A 312 -17.02 -10.05 12.91
N PHE A 313 -18.16 -10.74 12.97
CA PHE A 313 -19.43 -10.14 13.41
C PHE A 313 -19.43 -9.83 14.90
N GLN A 314 -18.87 -10.70 15.73
CA GLN A 314 -18.71 -10.44 17.16
C GLN A 314 -17.87 -9.18 17.40
N LEU A 315 -16.74 -9.04 16.70
CA LEU A 315 -15.89 -7.83 16.80
C LEU A 315 -16.65 -6.58 16.33
N ARG A 316 -17.35 -6.66 15.20
CA ARG A 316 -18.17 -5.56 14.68
C ARG A 316 -19.20 -5.11 15.69
N ASP A 317 -19.96 -6.05 16.25
CA ASP A 317 -21.07 -5.76 17.17
C ASP A 317 -20.53 -5.17 18.49
N THR A 318 -19.39 -5.66 18.98
CA THR A 318 -18.68 -5.05 20.13
C THR A 318 -18.26 -3.60 19.84
N LEU A 319 -17.70 -3.34 18.65
CA LEU A 319 -17.30 -1.97 18.28
C LEU A 319 -18.49 -1.04 18.10
N LEU A 320 -19.60 -1.52 17.56
CA LEU A 320 -20.83 -0.74 17.45
C LEU A 320 -21.43 -0.42 18.84
N GLN A 321 -21.35 -1.36 19.78
CA GLN A 321 -21.77 -1.13 21.16
C GLN A 321 -20.89 -0.07 21.83
N ILE A 322 -19.56 -0.17 21.69
CA ILE A 322 -18.63 0.84 22.23
C ILE A 322 -18.94 2.24 21.64
N GLU A 323 -19.26 2.31 20.35
CA GLU A 323 -19.66 3.56 19.69
C GLU A 323 -20.93 4.14 20.30
N MET A 324 -21.93 3.32 20.62
CA MET A 324 -23.18 3.74 21.23
C MET A 324 -23.01 4.22 22.68
N GLU A 325 -22.09 3.62 23.42
CA GLU A 325 -21.81 3.99 24.81
C GLU A 325 -20.94 5.24 24.94
N ASP A 326 -20.03 5.49 23.98
CA ASP A 326 -19.14 6.65 23.96
C ASP A 326 -19.83 7.85 23.27
N THR A 327 -20.80 8.45 23.96
CA THR A 327 -21.57 9.59 23.47
C THR A 327 -20.74 10.86 23.24
N ARG A 328 -19.45 10.85 23.57
CA ARG A 328 -18.63 12.06 23.56
C ARG A 328 -17.90 12.34 22.28
N HIS A 329 -17.53 11.36 21.46
CA HIS A 329 -16.93 11.65 20.15
C HIS A 329 -16.78 10.39 19.27
N GLU A 330 -17.21 10.49 18.02
CA GLU A 330 -16.78 9.59 16.94
C GLU A 330 -15.25 9.69 16.77
N THR A 331 -14.51 8.79 17.41
CA THR A 331 -13.04 8.85 17.36
C THR A 331 -12.53 8.24 16.06
N ILE A 332 -11.40 8.77 15.53
CA ILE A 332 -10.73 8.22 14.35
C ILE A 332 -10.47 6.71 14.52
N PRO A 333 -9.93 6.20 15.65
CA PRO A 333 -9.68 4.77 15.82
C PRO A 333 -10.92 3.90 15.71
N THR A 334 -12.04 4.30 16.33
CA THR A 334 -13.28 3.52 16.28
C THR A 334 -13.86 3.49 14.87
N ASN A 335 -13.91 4.64 14.18
CA ASN A 335 -14.35 4.69 12.79
C ASN A 335 -13.44 3.87 11.87
N LEU A 336 -12.12 3.94 12.06
CA LEU A 336 -11.17 3.16 11.27
C LEU A 336 -11.35 1.65 11.51
N ALA A 337 -11.51 1.23 12.77
CA ALA A 337 -11.76 -0.16 13.13
C ALA A 337 -13.04 -0.69 12.47
N LEU A 338 -14.12 0.08 12.50
CA LEU A 338 -15.37 -0.29 11.86
C LEU A 338 -15.28 -0.29 10.33
N VAL A 339 -14.55 0.65 9.71
CA VAL A 339 -14.24 0.62 8.27
C VAL A 339 -13.59 -0.72 7.89
N TYR A 340 -12.61 -1.15 8.67
CA TYR A 340 -11.93 -2.42 8.42
C TYR A 340 -12.82 -3.64 8.66
N CYS A 341 -13.69 -3.62 9.68
CA CYS A 341 -14.67 -4.70 9.88
C CYS A 341 -15.60 -4.85 8.66
N PHE A 342 -16.18 -3.75 8.17
CA PHE A 342 -17.05 -3.80 7.00
C PHE A 342 -16.30 -4.16 5.71
N TYR A 343 -15.07 -3.69 5.57
CA TYR A 343 -14.19 -4.08 4.48
C TYR A 343 -13.91 -5.59 4.47
N MET A 344 -13.57 -6.18 5.62
CA MET A 344 -13.32 -7.62 5.75
C MET A 344 -14.56 -8.45 5.45
N VAL A 345 -15.76 -7.98 5.86
CA VAL A 345 -17.02 -8.62 5.48
C VAL A 345 -17.13 -8.69 3.97
N ILE A 346 -16.95 -7.56 3.28
CA ILE A 346 -17.01 -7.53 1.80
C ILE A 346 -15.95 -8.44 1.19
N ALA A 347 -14.71 -8.39 1.69
CA ALA A 347 -13.59 -9.16 1.16
C ALA A 347 -13.79 -10.68 1.31
N LEU A 348 -14.30 -11.14 2.46
CA LEU A 348 -14.63 -12.54 2.69
C LEU A 348 -15.73 -13.03 1.74
N PHE A 349 -16.82 -12.26 1.61
CA PHE A 349 -17.94 -12.63 0.75
C PHE A 349 -17.64 -12.51 -0.75
N ASN A 350 -16.66 -11.69 -1.15
CA ASN A 350 -16.19 -11.66 -2.54
C ASN A 350 -15.73 -13.04 -3.01
N THR A 351 -15.09 -13.80 -2.15
CA THR A 351 -14.61 -15.15 -2.46
C THR A 351 -15.77 -16.08 -2.80
N PHE A 352 -16.88 -15.99 -2.08
CA PHE A 352 -18.05 -16.87 -2.27
C PHE A 352 -18.88 -16.53 -3.53
N ASP A 353 -18.88 -15.26 -3.93
CA ASP A 353 -19.67 -14.81 -5.09
C ASP A 353 -19.03 -15.15 -6.44
N TYR A 354 -17.71 -15.34 -6.48
CA TYR A 354 -16.99 -15.53 -7.75
C TYR A 354 -16.87 -16.98 -8.19
N TYR A 355 -16.99 -17.95 -7.27
CA TYR A 355 -16.74 -19.35 -7.58
C TYR A 355 -17.98 -20.20 -7.45
N ALA A 356 -18.38 -20.83 -8.57
CA ALA A 356 -19.60 -21.65 -8.65
C ALA A 356 -19.57 -22.88 -7.70
N CYS A 357 -18.39 -23.41 -7.34
CA CYS A 357 -18.26 -24.52 -6.40
C CYS A 357 -18.93 -24.22 -5.04
N TRP A 358 -18.99 -22.96 -4.63
CA TRP A 358 -19.66 -22.57 -3.40
C TRP A 358 -21.19 -22.71 -3.41
N GLN A 359 -21.80 -22.95 -4.57
CA GLN A 359 -23.24 -23.22 -4.64
C GLN A 359 -23.59 -24.59 -4.05
N LEU A 360 -22.62 -25.49 -3.96
CA LEU A 360 -22.77 -26.86 -3.47
C LEU A 360 -22.46 -27.02 -1.97
N ALA A 361 -21.85 -26.03 -1.34
CA ALA A 361 -21.47 -26.04 0.07
C ALA A 361 -22.37 -25.11 0.90
N GLN A 362 -22.58 -25.46 2.17
CA GLN A 362 -23.20 -24.53 3.12
C GLN A 362 -22.22 -23.42 3.47
N THR A 363 -22.23 -22.36 2.69
CA THR A 363 -21.37 -21.19 2.92
C THR A 363 -22.17 -20.04 3.50
N PRO A 364 -21.53 -19.19 4.31
CA PRO A 364 -22.14 -17.94 4.73
C PRO A 364 -22.48 -17.10 3.50
N ARG A 365 -23.71 -16.66 3.38
CA ARG A 365 -24.14 -15.76 2.30
C ARG A 365 -24.68 -14.48 2.89
N LEU A 366 -24.37 -13.37 2.26
CA LEU A 366 -24.97 -12.08 2.55
C LEU A 366 -25.89 -11.66 1.41
N HIS A 367 -27.04 -11.13 1.80
CA HIS A 367 -27.94 -10.53 0.83
C HIS A 367 -27.32 -9.25 0.24
N ARG A 368 -27.66 -8.94 -1.01
CA ARG A 368 -27.15 -7.75 -1.70
C ARG A 368 -27.38 -6.44 -0.92
N LEU A 369 -28.49 -6.35 -0.18
CA LEU A 369 -28.80 -5.18 0.66
C LEU A 369 -27.84 -5.07 1.86
N GLU A 370 -27.41 -6.17 2.45
CA GLU A 370 -26.43 -6.18 3.55
C GLU A 370 -25.05 -5.75 3.07
N LEU A 371 -24.63 -6.23 1.89
CA LEU A 371 -23.39 -5.77 1.25
C LEU A 371 -23.45 -4.27 0.91
N SER A 372 -24.61 -3.78 0.41
CA SER A 372 -24.81 -2.35 0.17
C SER A 372 -24.70 -1.54 1.46
N ALA A 373 -25.31 -2.03 2.55
CA ALA A 373 -25.19 -1.40 3.86
C ALA A 373 -23.73 -1.36 4.36
N CYS A 374 -22.93 -2.40 4.12
CA CYS A 374 -21.50 -2.37 4.42
C CYS A 374 -20.76 -1.26 3.64
N VAL A 375 -21.06 -1.10 2.34
CA VAL A 375 -20.50 -0.01 1.53
C VAL A 375 -20.89 1.36 2.12
N ASP A 376 -22.15 1.56 2.47
CA ASP A 376 -22.61 2.82 3.07
C ASP A 376 -21.92 3.13 4.39
N GLN A 377 -21.68 2.11 5.22
CA GLN A 377 -20.93 2.26 6.47
C GLN A 377 -19.45 2.65 6.22
N ILE A 378 -18.79 2.02 5.25
CA ILE A 378 -17.42 2.37 4.87
C ILE A 378 -17.37 3.83 4.39
N VAL A 379 -18.25 4.22 3.47
CA VAL A 379 -18.30 5.58 2.91
C VAL A 379 -18.57 6.62 4.00
N ARG A 380 -19.56 6.41 4.85
CA ARG A 380 -19.90 7.31 5.96
C ARG A 380 -18.73 7.54 6.90
N ARG A 381 -18.12 6.44 7.37
CA ARG A 381 -17.02 6.48 8.34
C ARG A 381 -15.72 7.03 7.74
N ALA A 382 -15.40 6.64 6.50
CA ALA A 382 -14.27 7.21 5.78
C ALA A 382 -14.43 8.74 5.60
N SER A 383 -15.67 9.22 5.36
CA SER A 383 -15.94 10.64 5.30
C SER A 383 -15.67 11.35 6.65
N VAL A 384 -16.09 10.76 7.76
CA VAL A 384 -15.79 11.28 9.11
C VAL A 384 -14.28 11.35 9.34
N ILE A 385 -13.55 10.25 9.07
CA ILE A 385 -12.09 10.19 9.23
C ILE A 385 -11.40 11.27 8.40
N LEU A 386 -11.74 11.40 7.12
CA LEU A 386 -11.12 12.38 6.23
C LEU A 386 -11.52 13.84 6.55
N ASN A 387 -12.65 14.08 7.24
CA ASN A 387 -13.06 15.41 7.71
C ASN A 387 -12.33 15.81 9.00
N THR A 388 -11.78 14.85 9.74
CA THR A 388 -11.05 15.10 10.97
C THR A 388 -9.59 15.44 10.65
N ALA A 389 -9.05 16.46 11.32
CA ALA A 389 -7.64 16.82 11.16
C ALA A 389 -6.73 15.62 11.49
N GLY A 390 -5.79 15.33 10.62
CA GLY A 390 -4.88 14.18 10.76
C GLY A 390 -5.47 12.83 10.41
N GLY A 391 -6.63 12.78 9.77
CA GLY A 391 -7.26 11.53 9.37
C GLY A 391 -6.39 10.67 8.44
N PRO A 392 -6.21 9.35 8.72
CA PRO A 392 -5.30 8.47 8.02
C PRO A 392 -5.84 8.03 6.66
N GLY A 393 -5.86 8.91 5.67
CA GLY A 393 -6.37 8.61 4.32
C GLY A 393 -5.66 7.43 3.65
N LEU A 394 -4.38 7.25 3.92
CA LEU A 394 -3.60 6.12 3.41
C LEU A 394 -4.20 4.76 3.79
N LEU A 395 -4.69 4.62 5.02
CA LEU A 395 -5.32 3.40 5.51
C LEU A 395 -6.73 3.18 4.92
N LEU A 396 -7.31 4.17 4.27
CA LEU A 396 -8.63 4.06 3.63
C LEU A 396 -8.57 3.60 2.16
N LEU A 397 -7.39 3.61 1.52
CA LEU A 397 -7.22 3.29 0.11
C LEU A 397 -7.84 1.92 -0.25
N ILE A 398 -7.46 0.88 0.46
CA ILE A 398 -7.90 -0.49 0.19
C ILE A 398 -9.37 -0.68 0.54
N PRO A 399 -9.85 -0.28 1.75
CA PRO A 399 -11.28 -0.35 2.06
C PRO A 399 -12.18 0.39 1.06
N LEU A 400 -11.78 1.58 0.59
CA LEU A 400 -12.52 2.34 -0.42
C LEU A 400 -12.49 1.64 -1.79
N GLY A 401 -11.35 1.07 -2.19
CA GLY A 401 -11.25 0.29 -3.42
C GLY A 401 -12.20 -0.90 -3.41
N VAL A 402 -12.22 -1.67 -2.32
CA VAL A 402 -13.11 -2.84 -2.18
C VAL A 402 -14.58 -2.41 -2.09
N ALA A 403 -14.92 -1.37 -1.34
CA ALA A 403 -16.28 -0.81 -1.31
C ALA A 403 -16.73 -0.39 -2.72
N GLY A 404 -15.84 0.22 -3.51
CA GLY A 404 -16.12 0.60 -4.89
C GLY A 404 -16.48 -0.58 -5.78
N THR A 405 -15.87 -1.75 -5.63
CA THR A 405 -16.22 -2.95 -6.41
C THR A 405 -17.64 -3.46 -6.13
N ARG A 406 -18.18 -3.13 -4.96
CA ARG A 406 -19.53 -3.51 -4.50
C ARG A 406 -20.53 -2.35 -4.49
N SER A 407 -20.16 -1.20 -5.02
CA SER A 407 -21.04 -0.06 -5.22
C SER A 407 -21.92 -0.29 -6.44
N TRP A 408 -23.22 -0.52 -6.20
CA TRP A 408 -24.20 -0.70 -7.29
C TRP A 408 -24.94 0.60 -7.62
N GLN A 409 -25.18 1.42 -6.60
CA GLN A 409 -25.88 2.70 -6.76
C GLN A 409 -24.87 3.78 -7.22
N ASP A 410 -25.30 4.65 -8.12
CA ASP A 410 -24.44 5.72 -8.64
C ASP A 410 -24.04 6.70 -7.54
N GLY A 411 -24.88 6.91 -6.53
CA GLY A 411 -24.56 7.70 -5.34
C GLY A 411 -23.38 7.12 -4.54
N GLN A 412 -23.33 5.79 -4.34
CA GLN A 412 -22.22 5.10 -3.69
C GLN A 412 -20.95 5.25 -4.50
N LYS A 413 -21.00 5.03 -5.83
CA LYS A 413 -19.84 5.19 -6.72
C LYS A 413 -19.26 6.59 -6.66
N THR A 414 -20.14 7.60 -6.77
CA THR A 414 -19.73 9.01 -6.69
C THR A 414 -19.06 9.32 -5.35
N SER A 415 -19.64 8.82 -4.25
CA SER A 415 -19.09 9.04 -2.90
C SER A 415 -17.72 8.39 -2.73
N VAL A 416 -17.54 7.15 -3.21
CA VAL A 416 -16.23 6.46 -3.17
C VAL A 416 -15.18 7.22 -3.97
N LEU A 417 -15.52 7.67 -5.19
CA LEU A 417 -14.58 8.45 -6.01
C LEU A 417 -14.20 9.77 -5.35
N ALA A 418 -15.17 10.48 -4.75
CA ALA A 418 -14.91 11.73 -4.04
C ALA A 418 -13.99 11.53 -2.82
N LEU A 419 -14.14 10.42 -2.08
CA LEU A 419 -13.26 10.09 -0.96
C LEU A 419 -11.85 9.73 -1.44
N LEU A 420 -11.71 8.98 -2.54
CA LEU A 420 -10.41 8.69 -3.16
C LEU A 420 -9.73 9.97 -3.67
N ASP A 421 -10.48 10.94 -4.20
CA ASP A 421 -9.94 12.26 -4.58
C ASP A 421 -9.38 12.99 -3.37
N ARG A 422 -10.04 12.91 -2.23
CA ARG A 422 -9.54 13.51 -0.97
C ARG A 422 -8.25 12.84 -0.49
N VAL A 423 -8.16 11.51 -0.60
CA VAL A 423 -6.92 10.79 -0.28
C VAL A 423 -5.78 11.19 -1.25
N ASN A 424 -6.10 11.39 -2.55
CA ASN A 424 -5.14 11.91 -3.51
C ASN A 424 -4.66 13.34 -3.14
N VAL A 425 -5.55 14.21 -2.68
CA VAL A 425 -5.20 15.56 -2.19
C VAL A 425 -4.29 15.49 -0.96
N GLN A 426 -4.46 14.51 -0.07
CA GLN A 426 -3.54 14.27 1.05
C GLN A 426 -2.15 13.80 0.60
N GLY A 427 -2.00 13.44 -0.70
CA GLY A 427 -0.71 13.17 -1.27
C GLY A 427 -0.51 11.78 -1.85
N PHE A 428 -1.49 10.92 -1.85
CA PHE A 428 -1.34 9.54 -2.31
C PHE A 428 -1.86 9.35 -3.73
N VAL A 429 -0.96 9.50 -4.72
CA VAL A 429 -1.34 9.42 -6.15
C VAL A 429 -1.85 8.05 -6.57
N VAL A 430 -1.51 6.99 -5.82
CA VAL A 430 -2.04 5.64 -6.02
C VAL A 430 -3.58 5.60 -5.95
N ALA A 431 -4.23 6.54 -5.27
CA ALA A 431 -5.69 6.68 -5.26
C ALA A 431 -6.27 6.85 -6.68
N ASN A 432 -5.54 7.49 -7.60
CA ASN A 432 -5.96 7.65 -8.99
C ASN A 432 -5.97 6.32 -9.76
N ARG A 433 -5.06 5.39 -9.41
CA ARG A 433 -5.07 4.05 -10.00
C ARG A 433 -6.31 3.29 -9.56
N ILE A 434 -6.64 3.33 -8.28
CA ILE A 434 -7.86 2.67 -7.74
C ILE A 434 -9.10 3.24 -8.45
N LYS A 435 -9.21 4.56 -8.63
CA LYS A 435 -10.31 5.18 -9.38
C LYS A 435 -10.39 4.67 -10.81
N HIS A 436 -9.26 4.61 -11.51
CA HIS A 436 -9.19 4.09 -12.88
C HIS A 436 -9.67 2.64 -12.96
N ASP A 437 -9.19 1.79 -12.05
CA ASP A 437 -9.56 0.38 -12.01
C ASP A 437 -11.06 0.19 -11.67
N LEU A 438 -11.63 1.02 -10.79
CA LEU A 438 -13.07 1.01 -10.51
C LEU A 438 -13.90 1.42 -11.72
N HIS A 439 -13.50 2.45 -12.47
CA HIS A 439 -14.18 2.83 -13.71
C HIS A 439 -14.15 1.70 -14.75
N ALA A 440 -13.00 1.06 -14.94
CA ALA A 440 -12.87 -0.09 -15.83
C ALA A 440 -13.76 -1.26 -15.38
N TYR A 441 -13.77 -1.58 -14.09
CA TYR A 441 -14.60 -2.63 -13.51
C TYR A 441 -16.10 -2.37 -13.69
N TRP A 442 -16.56 -1.14 -13.44
CA TRP A 442 -17.98 -0.79 -13.61
C TRP A 442 -18.41 -0.79 -15.09
N SER A 443 -17.51 -0.47 -16.02
CA SER A 443 -17.78 -0.52 -17.45
C SER A 443 -18.01 -1.96 -17.93
N LEU A 444 -17.22 -2.92 -17.43
CA LEU A 444 -17.36 -4.35 -17.75
C LEU A 444 -18.67 -4.97 -17.21
N LYS A 445 -19.21 -4.43 -16.12
CA LYS A 445 -20.50 -4.94 -15.55
C LYS A 445 -21.73 -4.33 -16.19
N ARG A 446 -21.60 -3.28 -17.02
CA ARG A 446 -22.72 -2.68 -17.77
C ARG A 446 -22.92 -3.34 -19.14
N SER A 447 -21.89 -4.03 -19.67
CA SER A 447 -21.97 -4.84 -20.89
C SER A 447 -22.43 -6.25 -20.58
#